data_5b305d22958c091d97cdf83b3cb54272
#
_entry.id   5b305d22958c091d97cdf83b3cb54272
#
_cell.length_a   1.000
_cell.length_b   1.000
_cell.length_c   1.000
_cell.angle_alpha   90.00
_cell.angle_beta   90.00
_cell.angle_gamma   90.00
#
_symmetry.space_group_name_H-M   'P 1'
#
loop_
_entity.id
_entity.type
_entity.pdbx_description
1 polymer ?
#
loop_
_entity_poly.entity_id
_entity_poly.type
_entity_poly.pdbx_seq_one_letter_code
_entity_poly.pdbx_strand_id
1 'polypeptide(L)'
;MEPNETPMGPEELRPEPQKPKKKVLPYVVCCLATAVVVFALTFVGMTLLQSRQKSTSDDDYLAKVQEVVALLDARYVDGLDHTKLGDELAAAAVSATGDRWSYYISADELAAYQEQNANAYVGIGVTIRLENEDDAGFTVASVTPGGPAEAAGLQIGDMLFAIDGANMKELGMEEARNRVRGEEGTSLTLTVQRGGETFDVTVTRATIEVEVVRAELLDGNVGYLKINNFDSGCAEKSIAAIESLREQGTTSLLFDVRFNPGGHKDELVELLDYLLPEGPLFRSVDYKGNEDIDYSDASCVELPMAVLVNGDSYSAAEFFAAALQEYGVGTVVGTQTVGKANYQQTFVLSDGSAVAVSTGHYQTPHGVTLAGVGITPDIPVEVDDDTYLKIYSNALEKSEDAQLQAAIAALTQGNP
;
A
#
# COMPACT_ATOMS: atom_id res chain seq x y z
N MET A 1 -78.77 36.00 94.73
CA MET A 1 -77.82 35.42 95.71
C MET A 1 -77.03 34.38 95.00
N GLU A 2 -75.85 34.80 94.61
CA GLU A 2 -74.94 33.95 93.88
C GLU A 2 -74.25 32.97 94.82
N PRO A 3 -73.90 31.77 94.35
CA PRO A 3 -72.92 30.91 95.02
C PRO A 3 -71.55 31.01 94.36
N ASN A 4 -70.65 31.11 95.19
CA ASN A 4 -69.16 31.22 95.15
C ASN A 4 -68.53 30.10 94.33
N GLU A 5 -67.78 30.43 93.37
CA GLU A 5 -66.88 29.50 92.60
C GLU A 5 -65.50 29.41 93.28
N THR A 6 -65.07 28.25 93.57
CA THR A 6 -63.75 27.88 94.04
C THR A 6 -62.86 27.57 92.84
N PRO A 7 -61.64 28.11 92.83
CA PRO A 7 -60.73 27.84 91.68
C PRO A 7 -60.09 26.49 91.76
N MET A 8 -60.16 25.74 90.62
CA MET A 8 -59.40 24.49 90.42
C MET A 8 -57.90 24.75 90.23
N GLY A 9 -57.15 23.93 90.94
CA GLY A 9 -55.67 23.95 90.86
C GLY A 9 -55.15 23.31 89.51
N PRO A 10 -53.87 23.50 89.21
CA PRO A 10 -53.34 23.07 87.92
C PRO A 10 -53.21 21.55 87.77
N GLU A 11 -53.79 21.03 86.72
CA GLU A 11 -53.69 19.65 86.27
C GLU A 11 -52.29 19.24 85.90
N GLU A 12 -51.73 18.26 86.64
CA GLU A 12 -50.37 17.68 86.32
C GLU A 12 -50.48 16.90 85.04
N LEU A 13 -49.76 17.40 83.98
CA LEU A 13 -49.53 16.73 82.71
C LEU A 13 -48.66 15.48 82.95
N ARG A 14 -49.20 14.31 82.80
CA ARG A 14 -48.47 13.06 82.75
C ARG A 14 -47.60 13.06 81.49
N PRO A 15 -46.28 12.66 81.55
CA PRO A 15 -45.46 12.57 80.33
C PRO A 15 -45.96 11.39 79.45
N GLU A 16 -46.09 11.69 78.13
CA GLU A 16 -46.37 10.64 77.13
C GLU A 16 -45.32 9.60 77.08
N PRO A 17 -45.62 8.33 76.85
CA PRO A 17 -44.60 7.27 76.70
C PRO A 17 -43.82 7.48 75.41
N GLN A 18 -42.48 7.73 75.52
CA GLN A 18 -41.58 7.78 74.41
C GLN A 18 -41.55 6.48 73.63
N LYS A 19 -41.93 6.47 72.35
CA LYS A 19 -41.82 5.34 71.45
C LYS A 19 -40.34 4.92 71.35
N PRO A 20 -40.04 3.62 71.40
CA PRO A 20 -38.64 3.15 71.33
C PRO A 20 -38.04 3.53 70.01
N LYS A 21 -36.91 4.26 70.00
CA LYS A 21 -36.10 4.59 68.79
C LYS A 21 -35.63 3.26 68.18
N LYS A 22 -36.22 2.86 67.04
CA LYS A 22 -35.78 1.71 66.28
C LYS A 22 -34.30 1.95 65.90
N LYS A 23 -33.40 1.07 66.33
CA LYS A 23 -31.98 1.07 65.97
C LYS A 23 -31.89 0.67 64.49
N VAL A 24 -31.97 1.64 63.59
CA VAL A 24 -31.92 1.46 62.11
C VAL A 24 -30.48 1.14 61.66
N LEU A 25 -29.49 1.65 62.40
CA LEU A 25 -28.05 1.51 62.08
C LEU A 25 -27.57 0.05 61.84
N PRO A 26 -27.90 -0.95 62.67
CA PRO A 26 -27.46 -2.32 62.38
C PRO A 26 -28.08 -2.92 61.12
N TYR A 27 -29.31 -2.53 60.74
CA TYR A 27 -29.93 -3.00 59.51
C TYR A 27 -29.29 -2.36 58.29
N VAL A 28 -28.92 -1.09 58.32
CA VAL A 28 -28.18 -0.40 57.24
C VAL A 28 -26.78 -1.01 57.06
N VAL A 29 -26.10 -1.31 58.14
CA VAL A 29 -24.76 -1.98 58.10
C VAL A 29 -24.91 -3.39 57.51
N CYS A 30 -25.90 -4.19 57.95
CA CYS A 30 -26.14 -5.49 57.37
C CYS A 30 -26.46 -5.42 55.86
N CYS A 31 -27.32 -4.50 55.43
CA CYS A 31 -27.68 -4.31 54.02
C CYS A 31 -26.43 -3.93 53.18
N LEU A 32 -25.60 -3.01 53.65
CA LEU A 32 -24.34 -2.64 52.98
C LEU A 32 -23.36 -3.80 52.90
N ALA A 33 -23.19 -4.56 53.99
CA ALA A 33 -22.32 -5.74 53.98
C ALA A 33 -22.84 -6.81 53.02
N THR A 34 -24.16 -7.05 52.96
CA THR A 34 -24.74 -8.00 52.02
C THR A 34 -24.56 -7.51 50.59
N ALA A 35 -24.77 -6.22 50.30
CA ALA A 35 -24.56 -5.63 48.98
C ALA A 35 -23.10 -5.77 48.47
N VAL A 36 -22.13 -5.54 49.35
CA VAL A 36 -20.68 -5.76 49.06
C VAL A 36 -20.35 -7.21 48.72
N VAL A 37 -20.91 -8.13 49.55
CA VAL A 37 -20.68 -9.57 49.32
C VAL A 37 -21.36 -10.03 48.00
N VAL A 38 -22.56 -9.58 47.72
CA VAL A 38 -23.25 -9.91 46.46
C VAL A 38 -22.51 -9.31 45.26
N PHE A 39 -22.04 -8.06 45.40
CA PHE A 39 -21.23 -7.42 44.33
C PHE A 39 -19.90 -8.19 44.11
N ALA A 40 -19.20 -8.57 45.15
CA ALA A 40 -17.97 -9.34 45.03
C ALA A 40 -18.21 -10.73 44.41
N LEU A 41 -19.29 -11.40 44.78
CA LEU A 41 -19.63 -12.71 44.23
C LEU A 41 -20.09 -12.62 42.77
N THR A 42 -20.87 -11.58 42.42
CA THR A 42 -21.22 -11.32 41.00
C THR A 42 -20.03 -10.90 40.15
N PHE A 43 -19.14 -10.08 40.68
CA PHE A 43 -17.90 -9.71 40.00
C PHE A 43 -16.97 -10.91 39.78
N VAL A 44 -16.76 -11.73 40.80
CA VAL A 44 -15.99 -12.99 40.67
C VAL A 44 -16.70 -13.97 39.73
N GLY A 45 -18.04 -14.07 39.81
CA GLY A 45 -18.82 -14.89 38.90
C GLY A 45 -18.75 -14.40 37.42
N MET A 46 -18.80 -13.10 37.21
CA MET A 46 -18.62 -12.50 35.86
C MET A 46 -17.19 -12.71 35.32
N THR A 47 -16.16 -12.51 36.17
CA THR A 47 -14.77 -12.76 35.73
C THR A 47 -14.51 -14.24 35.45
N LEU A 48 -15.08 -15.15 36.21
CA LEU A 48 -15.03 -16.60 35.96
C LEU A 48 -15.87 -17.01 34.71
N LEU A 49 -17.00 -16.35 34.46
CA LEU A 49 -17.78 -16.56 33.24
C LEU A 49 -17.08 -15.99 32.02
N GLN A 50 -16.47 -14.80 32.12
CA GLN A 50 -15.65 -14.24 31.05
C GLN A 50 -14.40 -15.07 30.79
N SER A 51 -13.75 -15.63 31.81
CA SER A 51 -12.64 -16.55 31.62
C SER A 51 -13.07 -17.93 31.08
N ARG A 52 -14.32 -18.37 31.31
CA ARG A 52 -14.88 -19.58 30.70
C ARG A 52 -15.43 -19.38 29.29
N GLN A 53 -15.81 -18.16 28.88
CA GLN A 53 -16.16 -17.84 27.51
C GLN A 53 -14.93 -17.65 26.59
N LYS A 54 -13.74 -17.59 27.17
CA LYS A 54 -12.47 -17.51 26.47
C LYS A 54 -11.79 -18.87 26.53
N SER A 55 -12.32 -19.87 25.92
CA SER A 55 -11.61 -21.08 25.51
C SER A 55 -12.57 -22.16 25.03
N THR A 56 -12.75 -22.23 23.76
CA THR A 56 -12.85 -23.51 23.05
C THR A 56 -12.43 -23.28 21.62
N SER A 57 -11.29 -23.77 21.21
CA SER A 57 -10.74 -23.95 19.86
C SER A 57 -9.82 -22.87 19.27
N ASP A 58 -9.92 -21.59 19.66
CA ASP A 58 -9.10 -20.54 19.00
C ASP A 58 -7.71 -20.33 19.61
N ASP A 59 -7.48 -20.76 20.87
CA ASP A 59 -6.20 -20.55 21.57
C ASP A 59 -5.21 -21.73 21.42
N ASP A 60 -5.58 -22.83 20.79
CA ASP A 60 -4.74 -24.04 20.71
C ASP A 60 -3.50 -23.80 19.82
N TYR A 61 -3.62 -23.00 18.77
CA TYR A 61 -2.50 -22.65 17.90
C TYR A 61 -1.48 -21.74 18.59
N LEU A 62 -1.94 -20.78 19.43
CA LEU A 62 -1.03 -19.92 20.22
C LEU A 62 -0.27 -20.73 21.28
N ALA A 63 -0.94 -21.65 21.95
CA ALA A 63 -0.28 -22.55 22.92
C ALA A 63 0.80 -23.40 22.24
N LYS A 64 0.52 -23.92 21.04
CA LYS A 64 1.49 -24.66 20.23
C LYS A 64 2.70 -23.80 19.83
N VAL A 65 2.48 -22.57 19.38
CA VAL A 65 3.55 -21.64 19.02
C VAL A 65 4.41 -21.34 20.27
N GLN A 66 3.79 -21.05 21.41
CA GLN A 66 4.50 -20.79 22.67
C GLN A 66 5.35 -21.99 23.10
N GLU A 67 4.85 -23.22 22.98
CA GLU A 67 5.62 -24.44 23.31
C GLU A 67 6.84 -24.57 22.40
N VAL A 68 6.70 -24.31 21.08
CA VAL A 68 7.81 -24.34 20.12
C VAL A 68 8.86 -23.29 20.48
N VAL A 69 8.45 -22.04 20.74
CA VAL A 69 9.36 -20.94 21.11
C VAL A 69 10.10 -21.29 22.39
N ALA A 70 9.41 -21.77 23.44
CA ALA A 70 10.03 -22.16 24.70
C ALA A 70 11.06 -23.30 24.52
N LEU A 71 10.79 -24.24 23.61
CA LEU A 71 11.73 -25.32 23.29
C LEU A 71 12.98 -24.78 22.58
N LEU A 72 12.80 -23.86 21.63
CA LEU A 72 13.91 -23.22 20.92
C LEU A 72 14.77 -22.40 21.87
N ASP A 73 14.17 -21.57 22.72
CA ASP A 73 14.88 -20.80 23.74
C ASP A 73 15.72 -21.68 24.69
N ALA A 74 15.17 -22.83 25.04
CA ALA A 74 15.82 -23.74 26.00
C ALA A 74 16.89 -24.63 25.34
N ARG A 75 16.88 -24.87 24.06
CA ARG A 75 17.63 -25.95 23.41
C ARG A 75 18.39 -25.56 22.14
N TYR A 76 18.05 -24.44 21.47
CA TYR A 76 18.75 -24.05 20.26
C TYR A 76 20.18 -23.58 20.57
N VAL A 77 21.16 -24.10 19.82
CA VAL A 77 22.59 -23.97 20.16
C VAL A 77 23.15 -22.56 19.99
N ASP A 78 22.64 -21.83 18.93
CA ASP A 78 23.16 -20.50 18.59
C ASP A 78 22.37 -19.34 19.20
N GLY A 79 21.33 -19.66 20.02
CA GLY A 79 20.41 -18.67 20.55
C GLY A 79 19.32 -18.28 19.56
N LEU A 80 18.29 -17.59 20.03
CA LEU A 80 17.12 -17.20 19.25
C LEU A 80 17.04 -15.68 19.15
N ASP A 81 16.94 -15.18 17.94
CA ASP A 81 16.62 -13.78 17.68
C ASP A 81 15.09 -13.59 17.76
N HIS A 82 14.65 -12.96 18.84
CA HIS A 82 13.21 -12.77 19.08
C HIS A 82 12.56 -11.74 18.14
N THR A 83 13.29 -10.77 17.63
CA THR A 83 12.77 -9.80 16.67
C THR A 83 12.48 -10.51 15.37
N LYS A 84 13.48 -11.20 14.82
CA LYS A 84 13.32 -12.01 13.61
C LYS A 84 12.23 -13.07 13.77
N LEU A 85 12.17 -13.73 14.93
CA LEU A 85 11.11 -14.71 15.21
C LEU A 85 9.73 -14.08 15.18
N GLY A 86 9.57 -12.87 15.74
CA GLY A 86 8.30 -12.13 15.72
C GLY A 86 7.84 -11.84 14.28
N ASP A 87 8.75 -11.32 13.45
CA ASP A 87 8.48 -11.03 12.05
C ASP A 87 8.09 -12.27 11.25
N GLU A 88 8.85 -13.37 11.41
CA GLU A 88 8.57 -14.64 10.72
C GLU A 88 7.23 -15.26 11.15
N LEU A 89 6.87 -15.15 12.44
CA LEU A 89 5.58 -15.63 12.93
C LEU A 89 4.41 -14.79 12.38
N ALA A 90 4.58 -13.47 12.32
CA ALA A 90 3.59 -12.57 11.73
C ALA A 90 3.41 -12.86 10.23
N ALA A 91 4.52 -13.00 9.48
CA ALA A 91 4.50 -13.37 8.07
C ALA A 91 3.84 -14.73 7.84
N ALA A 92 4.15 -15.74 8.69
CA ALA A 92 3.52 -17.06 8.62
C ALA A 92 2.02 -17.01 8.89
N ALA A 93 1.57 -16.17 9.83
CA ALA A 93 0.14 -16.01 10.13
C ALA A 93 -0.61 -15.42 8.93
N VAL A 94 -0.04 -14.43 8.24
CA VAL A 94 -0.62 -13.87 7.01
C VAL A 94 -0.62 -14.93 5.89
N SER A 95 0.50 -15.62 5.70
CA SER A 95 0.64 -16.69 4.69
C SER A 95 -0.36 -17.83 4.89
N ALA A 96 -0.77 -18.11 6.14
CA ALA A 96 -1.76 -19.13 6.45
C ALA A 96 -3.17 -18.83 5.91
N THR A 97 -3.45 -17.61 5.47
CA THR A 97 -4.70 -17.26 4.77
C THR A 97 -4.79 -17.91 3.40
N GLY A 98 -3.66 -18.28 2.78
CA GLY A 98 -3.57 -18.77 1.40
C GLY A 98 -3.75 -17.65 0.36
N ASP A 99 -3.93 -16.43 0.77
CA ASP A 99 -4.02 -15.27 -0.12
C ASP A 99 -2.62 -14.78 -0.49
N ARG A 100 -2.25 -14.91 -1.77
CA ARG A 100 -0.96 -14.46 -2.32
C ARG A 100 -0.78 -12.94 -2.31
N TRP A 101 -1.85 -12.19 -2.07
CA TRP A 101 -1.86 -10.72 -2.13
C TRP A 101 -1.82 -10.07 -0.75
N SER A 102 -2.04 -10.84 0.32
CA SER A 102 -1.84 -10.40 1.70
C SER A 102 -0.41 -10.70 2.14
N TYR A 103 0.26 -9.74 2.77
CA TYR A 103 1.65 -9.90 3.19
C TYR A 103 1.96 -9.06 4.45
N TYR A 104 3.00 -9.48 5.16
CA TYR A 104 3.57 -8.77 6.29
C TYR A 104 4.70 -7.86 5.80
N ILE A 105 4.85 -6.71 6.44
CA ILE A 105 5.90 -5.71 6.20
C ILE A 105 6.59 -5.46 7.53
N SER A 106 7.87 -5.75 7.64
CA SER A 106 8.63 -5.45 8.85
C SER A 106 8.75 -3.94 9.10
N ALA A 107 9.04 -3.56 10.35
CA ALA A 107 9.20 -2.14 10.69
C ALA A 107 10.33 -1.47 9.89
N ASP A 108 11.38 -2.22 9.58
CA ASP A 108 12.52 -1.72 8.78
C ASP A 108 12.15 -1.53 7.30
N GLU A 109 11.19 -2.31 6.77
CA GLU A 109 10.75 -2.24 5.36
C GLU A 109 9.62 -1.23 5.13
N LEU A 110 8.88 -0.84 6.18
CA LEU A 110 7.68 -0.01 6.03
C LEU A 110 7.97 1.34 5.38
N ALA A 111 9.08 1.97 5.73
CA ALA A 111 9.47 3.26 5.14
C ALA A 111 9.73 3.13 3.63
N ALA A 112 10.45 2.09 3.21
CA ALA A 112 10.73 1.83 1.79
C ALA A 112 9.45 1.50 1.00
N TYR A 113 8.53 0.76 1.62
CA TYR A 113 7.21 0.49 1.05
C TYR A 113 6.39 1.77 0.85
N GLN A 114 6.40 2.69 1.83
CA GLN A 114 5.70 3.97 1.72
C GLN A 114 6.33 4.88 0.65
N GLU A 115 7.67 4.93 0.56
CA GLU A 115 8.37 5.67 -0.49
C GLU A 115 8.01 5.14 -1.89
N GLN A 116 7.96 3.84 -2.06
CA GLN A 116 7.58 3.21 -3.33
C GLN A 116 6.17 3.65 -3.77
N ASN A 117 5.20 3.58 -2.87
CA ASN A 117 3.81 3.97 -3.16
C ASN A 117 3.64 5.49 -3.37
N ALA A 118 4.55 6.30 -2.81
CA ALA A 118 4.57 7.74 -3.03
C ALA A 118 5.24 8.15 -4.36
N ASN A 119 5.80 7.22 -5.12
CA ASN A 119 6.62 7.48 -6.31
C ASN A 119 7.75 8.50 -6.07
N ALA A 120 8.24 8.55 -4.86
CA ALA A 120 9.30 9.45 -4.45
C ALA A 120 10.14 8.82 -3.34
N TYR A 121 11.42 9.09 -3.34
CA TYR A 121 12.33 8.70 -2.26
C TYR A 121 13.36 9.77 -1.99
N VAL A 122 13.87 9.84 -0.77
CA VAL A 122 14.96 10.77 -0.46
C VAL A 122 16.31 10.10 -0.71
N GLY A 123 17.10 10.70 -1.60
CA GLY A 123 18.38 10.16 -2.00
C GLY A 123 19.19 11.11 -2.87
N ILE A 124 20.04 10.55 -3.73
CA ILE A 124 20.92 11.34 -4.62
C ILE A 124 20.59 11.17 -6.11
N GLY A 125 19.69 10.26 -6.50
CA GLY A 125 19.28 10.09 -7.90
C GLY A 125 20.34 9.37 -8.77
N VAL A 126 20.88 8.24 -8.29
CA VAL A 126 21.77 7.36 -9.08
C VAL A 126 21.25 5.93 -9.05
N THR A 127 21.40 5.23 -10.17
CA THR A 127 21.34 3.77 -10.21
C THR A 127 22.77 3.23 -10.26
N ILE A 128 23.08 2.28 -9.39
CA ILE A 128 24.39 1.65 -9.31
C ILE A 128 24.29 0.17 -9.66
N ARG A 129 25.36 -0.41 -10.21
CA ARG A 129 25.48 -1.83 -10.49
C ARG A 129 26.89 -2.34 -10.16
N LEU A 130 27.00 -3.61 -9.85
CA LEU A 130 28.26 -4.32 -9.79
C LEU A 130 28.49 -4.95 -11.18
N GLU A 131 29.50 -4.51 -11.91
CA GLU A 131 29.78 -5.05 -13.25
C GLU A 131 30.48 -6.42 -13.19
N ASN A 132 31.45 -6.56 -12.26
CA ASN A 132 32.17 -7.81 -12.00
C ASN A 132 32.29 -8.04 -10.50
N GLU A 133 32.31 -9.31 -10.07
CA GLU A 133 32.51 -9.66 -8.66
C GLU A 133 33.82 -9.13 -8.06
N ASP A 134 34.84 -8.96 -8.90
CA ASP A 134 36.18 -8.47 -8.49
C ASP A 134 36.29 -6.94 -8.47
N ASP A 135 35.26 -6.20 -8.92
CA ASP A 135 35.30 -4.73 -8.93
C ASP A 135 35.42 -4.18 -7.50
N ALA A 136 36.19 -3.13 -7.34
CA ALA A 136 36.47 -2.53 -6.03
C ALA A 136 35.36 -1.61 -5.52
N GLY A 137 34.30 -1.39 -6.32
CA GLY A 137 33.17 -0.51 -6.03
C GLY A 137 31.96 -0.77 -6.92
N PHE A 138 31.02 0.14 -6.94
CA PHE A 138 29.81 0.07 -7.78
C PHE A 138 29.87 1.11 -8.88
N THR A 139 29.55 0.70 -10.11
CA THR A 139 29.50 1.60 -11.27
C THR A 139 28.16 2.33 -11.34
N VAL A 140 28.20 3.64 -11.58
CA VAL A 140 27.00 4.45 -11.86
C VAL A 140 26.46 4.06 -13.23
N ALA A 141 25.28 3.41 -13.23
CA ALA A 141 24.58 2.97 -14.44
C ALA A 141 23.67 4.06 -15.02
N SER A 142 23.06 4.88 -14.15
CA SER A 142 22.28 6.06 -14.56
C SER A 142 22.37 7.17 -13.52
N VAL A 143 22.14 8.40 -13.96
CA VAL A 143 22.00 9.60 -13.13
C VAL A 143 20.68 10.26 -13.48
N THR A 144 19.86 10.54 -12.46
CA THR A 144 18.57 11.20 -12.65
C THR A 144 18.77 12.64 -13.14
N PRO A 145 18.22 13.03 -14.30
CA PRO A 145 18.30 14.40 -14.81
C PRO A 145 17.71 15.41 -13.82
N GLY A 146 18.41 16.51 -13.60
CA GLY A 146 18.01 17.53 -12.62
C GLY A 146 18.19 17.11 -11.15
N GLY A 147 18.65 15.88 -10.89
CA GLY A 147 18.80 15.33 -9.55
C GLY A 147 20.10 15.79 -8.84
N PRO A 148 20.20 15.51 -7.52
CA PRO A 148 21.35 15.90 -6.69
C PRO A 148 22.70 15.38 -7.19
N ALA A 149 22.74 14.15 -7.69
CA ALA A 149 23.96 13.54 -8.20
C ALA A 149 24.47 14.24 -9.46
N GLU A 150 23.55 14.58 -10.39
CA GLU A 150 23.91 15.36 -11.57
C GLU A 150 24.43 16.75 -11.20
N ALA A 151 23.72 17.43 -10.28
CA ALA A 151 24.13 18.75 -9.79
C ALA A 151 25.49 18.71 -9.08
N ALA A 152 25.84 17.60 -8.42
CA ALA A 152 27.15 17.38 -7.81
C ALA A 152 28.24 16.95 -8.83
N GLY A 153 27.87 16.71 -10.09
CA GLY A 153 28.81 16.36 -11.16
C GLY A 153 29.12 14.87 -11.29
N LEU A 154 28.32 13.98 -10.70
CA LEU A 154 28.40 12.54 -10.96
C LEU A 154 27.98 12.22 -12.40
N GLN A 155 28.63 11.21 -13.01
CA GLN A 155 28.40 10.80 -14.39
C GLN A 155 28.22 9.29 -14.52
N ILE A 156 27.51 8.88 -15.56
CA ILE A 156 27.43 7.47 -15.94
C ILE A 156 28.83 6.92 -16.19
N GLY A 157 29.14 5.75 -15.65
CA GLY A 157 30.44 5.12 -15.72
C GLY A 157 31.39 5.49 -14.58
N ASP A 158 31.05 6.40 -13.68
CA ASP A 158 31.80 6.62 -12.45
C ASP A 158 31.79 5.37 -11.58
N MET A 159 32.93 5.07 -10.96
CA MET A 159 33.01 3.99 -9.99
C MET A 159 32.99 4.57 -8.57
N LEU A 160 32.04 4.15 -7.76
CA LEU A 160 31.85 4.58 -6.38
C LEU A 160 32.54 3.59 -5.43
N PHE A 161 33.59 4.02 -4.73
CA PHE A 161 34.39 3.19 -3.83
C PHE A 161 33.94 3.28 -2.38
N ALA A 162 33.63 4.48 -1.91
CA ALA A 162 33.29 4.70 -0.51
C ALA A 162 32.19 5.73 -0.36
N ILE A 163 31.44 5.60 0.72
CA ILE A 163 30.44 6.55 1.19
C ILE A 163 30.79 6.94 2.64
N ASP A 164 31.01 8.24 2.88
CA ASP A 164 31.45 8.79 4.17
C ASP A 164 32.68 8.04 4.74
N GLY A 165 33.60 7.66 3.86
CA GLY A 165 34.83 6.91 4.17
C GLY A 165 34.64 5.40 4.37
N ALA A 166 33.44 4.87 4.34
CA ALA A 166 33.18 3.42 4.42
C ALA A 166 33.24 2.79 3.01
N ASN A 167 33.98 1.68 2.86
CA ASN A 167 34.10 0.96 1.60
C ASN A 167 32.75 0.37 1.16
N MET A 168 32.25 0.79 0.00
CA MET A 168 30.92 0.40 -0.48
C MET A 168 30.82 -1.10 -0.80
N LYS A 169 31.89 -1.72 -1.29
CA LYS A 169 31.90 -3.16 -1.58
C LYS A 169 31.81 -3.99 -0.30
N GLU A 170 32.51 -3.57 0.77
CA GLU A 170 32.45 -4.26 2.07
C GLU A 170 31.08 -4.11 2.74
N LEU A 171 30.39 -2.99 2.50
CA LEU A 171 29.02 -2.78 2.96
C LEU A 171 28.01 -3.68 2.22
N GLY A 172 28.28 -3.98 0.95
CA GLY A 172 27.33 -4.62 0.06
C GLY A 172 26.29 -3.63 -0.51
N MET A 173 25.55 -4.09 -1.51
CA MET A 173 24.60 -3.24 -2.28
C MET A 173 23.50 -2.64 -1.40
N GLU A 174 22.93 -3.45 -0.52
CA GLU A 174 21.81 -3.04 0.33
C GLU A 174 22.21 -1.98 1.35
N GLU A 175 23.26 -2.21 2.11
CA GLU A 175 23.75 -1.25 3.09
C GLU A 175 24.28 0.03 2.42
N ALA A 176 24.95 -0.10 1.26
CA ALA A 176 25.37 1.05 0.47
C ALA A 176 24.17 1.90 0.03
N ARG A 177 23.09 1.26 -0.45
CA ARG A 177 21.84 1.94 -0.79
C ARG A 177 21.23 2.64 0.42
N ASN A 178 21.18 1.97 1.58
CA ASN A 178 20.61 2.54 2.80
C ASN A 178 21.38 3.77 3.28
N ARG A 179 22.70 3.80 3.12
CA ARG A 179 23.53 4.98 3.45
C ARG A 179 23.41 6.11 2.45
N VAL A 180 23.16 5.80 1.18
CA VAL A 180 22.87 6.83 0.16
C VAL A 180 21.54 7.52 0.43
N ARG A 181 20.54 6.78 0.93
CA ARG A 181 19.27 7.33 1.43
C ARG A 181 19.47 8.05 2.76
N GLY A 182 18.48 8.77 3.23
CA GLY A 182 18.50 9.46 4.51
C GLY A 182 17.56 10.66 4.53
N GLU A 183 17.71 11.54 5.51
CA GLU A 183 16.87 12.74 5.63
C GLU A 183 17.17 13.75 4.53
N GLU A 184 16.12 14.37 3.99
CA GLU A 184 16.22 15.42 2.97
C GLU A 184 17.06 16.61 3.49
N GLY A 185 17.89 17.16 2.61
CA GLY A 185 18.79 18.26 2.93
C GLY A 185 20.08 17.85 3.66
N THR A 186 20.23 16.59 4.08
CA THR A 186 21.50 16.08 4.61
C THR A 186 22.48 15.77 3.48
N SER A 187 23.78 15.80 3.74
CA SER A 187 24.81 15.54 2.73
C SER A 187 25.60 14.28 3.06
N LEU A 188 26.08 13.64 2.01
CA LEU A 188 27.03 12.53 2.07
C LEU A 188 28.23 12.82 1.18
N THR A 189 29.35 12.16 1.44
CA THR A 189 30.56 12.25 0.60
C THR A 189 30.84 10.91 -0.05
N LEU A 190 30.92 10.90 -1.39
CA LEU A 190 31.27 9.73 -2.19
C LEU A 190 32.72 9.85 -2.65
N THR A 191 33.51 8.80 -2.47
CA THR A 191 34.82 8.67 -3.11
C THR A 191 34.60 8.01 -4.46
N VAL A 192 34.95 8.73 -5.54
CA VAL A 192 34.61 8.40 -6.92
C VAL A 192 35.91 8.22 -7.72
N GLN A 193 35.92 7.24 -8.64
CA GLN A 193 36.96 7.13 -9.65
C GLN A 193 36.37 7.36 -11.04
N ARG A 194 37.01 8.24 -11.81
CA ARG A 194 36.71 8.54 -13.22
C ARG A 194 38.01 8.64 -14.01
N GLY A 195 38.14 7.85 -15.08
CA GLY A 195 39.30 7.91 -15.96
C GLY A 195 40.66 7.63 -15.27
N GLY A 196 40.65 6.87 -14.15
CA GLY A 196 41.84 6.55 -13.35
C GLY A 196 42.15 7.57 -12.24
N GLU A 197 41.48 8.69 -12.18
CA GLU A 197 41.59 9.67 -11.09
C GLU A 197 40.55 9.39 -9.99
N THR A 198 40.96 9.54 -8.72
CA THR A 198 40.08 9.39 -7.56
C THR A 198 39.88 10.73 -6.89
N PHE A 199 38.65 11.09 -6.61
CA PHE A 199 38.26 12.34 -5.97
C PHE A 199 36.98 12.18 -5.14
N ASP A 200 36.74 13.11 -4.21
CA ASP A 200 35.56 13.11 -3.40
C ASP A 200 34.49 14.04 -3.99
N VAL A 201 33.23 13.59 -3.96
CA VAL A 201 32.05 14.34 -4.37
C VAL A 201 31.09 14.41 -3.20
N THR A 202 30.74 15.61 -2.77
CA THR A 202 29.70 15.81 -1.76
C THR A 202 28.34 16.02 -2.43
N VAL A 203 27.36 15.20 -2.07
CA VAL A 203 26.01 15.26 -2.62
C VAL A 203 25.02 15.53 -1.49
N THR A 204 24.14 16.50 -1.68
CA THR A 204 23.03 16.76 -0.74
C THR A 204 21.82 15.97 -1.17
N ARG A 205 21.26 15.20 -0.24
CA ARG A 205 20.05 14.41 -0.49
C ARG A 205 18.85 15.30 -0.77
N ALA A 206 18.05 14.92 -1.73
CA ALA A 206 16.78 15.56 -2.03
C ALA A 206 15.73 14.51 -2.37
N THR A 207 14.48 14.90 -2.38
CA THR A 207 13.38 14.08 -2.91
C THR A 207 13.60 13.86 -4.40
N ILE A 208 13.66 12.58 -4.80
CA ILE A 208 13.77 12.12 -6.18
C ILE A 208 12.41 11.59 -6.59
N GLU A 209 11.79 12.23 -7.57
CA GLU A 209 10.57 11.70 -8.16
C GLU A 209 10.89 10.56 -9.12
N VAL A 210 10.09 9.49 -9.03
CA VAL A 210 10.15 8.38 -9.99
C VAL A 210 9.31 8.75 -11.21
N GLU A 211 9.82 8.46 -12.40
CA GLU A 211 9.06 8.67 -13.65
C GLU A 211 7.88 7.69 -13.70
N VAL A 212 6.69 8.20 -13.42
CA VAL A 212 5.44 7.42 -13.43
C VAL A 212 4.90 7.29 -14.85
N VAL A 213 4.99 8.37 -15.63
CA VAL A 213 4.44 8.48 -16.98
C VAL A 213 5.49 9.04 -17.92
N ARG A 214 5.70 8.35 -19.04
CA ARG A 214 6.47 8.86 -20.18
C ARG A 214 5.55 8.99 -21.36
N ALA A 215 5.59 10.13 -22.05
CA ALA A 215 4.75 10.40 -23.19
C ALA A 215 5.54 10.92 -24.38
N GLU A 216 5.10 10.56 -25.59
CA GLU A 216 5.67 11.01 -26.85
C GLU A 216 4.65 10.93 -27.97
N LEU A 217 4.80 11.80 -28.98
CA LEU A 217 4.00 11.75 -30.18
C LEU A 217 4.70 10.83 -31.21
N LEU A 218 4.04 9.73 -31.58
CA LEU A 218 4.50 8.79 -32.59
C LEU A 218 4.05 9.22 -34.00
N ASP A 219 4.63 8.56 -35.01
CA ASP A 219 4.19 8.71 -36.41
C ASP A 219 2.69 8.42 -36.54
N GLY A 220 2.01 9.17 -37.42
CA GLY A 220 0.55 9.05 -37.56
C GLY A 220 -0.26 9.83 -36.54
N ASN A 221 0.40 10.72 -35.77
CA ASN A 221 -0.21 11.51 -34.69
C ASN A 221 -0.83 10.67 -33.59
N VAL A 222 -0.20 9.54 -33.27
CA VAL A 222 -0.57 8.69 -32.13
C VAL A 222 0.14 9.19 -30.88
N GLY A 223 -0.60 9.63 -29.88
CA GLY A 223 -0.08 9.99 -28.58
C GLY A 223 0.19 8.73 -27.75
N TYR A 224 1.47 8.38 -27.55
CA TYR A 224 1.88 7.23 -26.74
C TYR A 224 2.16 7.65 -25.32
N LEU A 225 1.58 6.91 -24.35
CA LEU A 225 1.81 7.07 -22.92
C LEU A 225 2.21 5.72 -22.30
N LYS A 226 3.44 5.62 -21.82
CA LYS A 226 3.86 4.53 -20.93
C LYS A 226 3.51 4.90 -19.49
N ILE A 227 2.64 4.13 -18.85
CA ILE A 227 2.26 4.28 -17.43
C ILE A 227 2.92 3.16 -16.64
N ASN A 228 3.90 3.50 -15.80
CA ASN A 228 4.71 2.51 -15.07
C ASN A 228 3.97 1.92 -13.86
N ASN A 229 3.15 2.72 -13.17
CA ASN A 229 2.29 2.30 -12.07
C ASN A 229 1.11 3.27 -11.92
N PHE A 230 0.16 2.94 -11.05
CA PHE A 230 -0.95 3.81 -10.64
C PHE A 230 -0.77 4.34 -9.19
N ASP A 231 0.47 4.54 -8.75
CA ASP A 231 0.74 5.17 -7.47
C ASP A 231 0.66 6.70 -7.56
N SER A 232 0.94 7.38 -6.46
CA SER A 232 0.71 8.83 -6.31
C SER A 232 1.23 9.66 -7.47
N GLY A 233 0.37 10.54 -8.00
CA GLY A 233 0.64 11.47 -9.10
C GLY A 233 0.50 10.85 -10.50
N CYS A 234 0.05 9.61 -10.63
CA CYS A 234 -0.19 8.96 -11.93
C CYS A 234 -1.26 9.69 -12.75
N ALA A 235 -2.41 9.98 -12.14
CA ALA A 235 -3.52 10.64 -12.82
C ALA A 235 -3.14 12.03 -13.30
N GLU A 236 -2.63 12.88 -12.41
CA GLU A 236 -2.22 14.25 -12.74
C GLU A 236 -1.19 14.27 -13.89
N LYS A 237 -0.13 13.43 -13.78
CA LYS A 237 0.94 13.38 -14.78
C LYS A 237 0.44 12.82 -16.13
N SER A 238 -0.47 11.81 -16.09
CA SER A 238 -1.08 11.26 -17.31
C SER A 238 -1.97 12.28 -18.00
N ILE A 239 -2.82 12.97 -17.27
CA ILE A 239 -3.71 14.03 -17.82
C ILE A 239 -2.88 15.16 -18.43
N ALA A 240 -1.86 15.65 -17.71
CA ALA A 240 -0.96 16.68 -18.22
C ALA A 240 -0.23 16.23 -19.51
N ALA A 241 0.21 14.98 -19.57
CA ALA A 241 0.84 14.41 -20.76
C ALA A 241 -0.13 14.31 -21.93
N ILE A 242 -1.38 13.88 -21.70
CA ILE A 242 -2.44 13.83 -22.73
C ILE A 242 -2.73 15.22 -23.28
N GLU A 243 -2.90 16.22 -22.40
CA GLU A 243 -3.13 17.60 -22.85
C GLU A 243 -1.96 18.14 -23.68
N SER A 244 -0.72 17.89 -23.27
CA SER A 244 0.46 18.26 -24.05
C SER A 244 0.50 17.57 -25.42
N LEU A 245 0.12 16.30 -25.53
CA LEU A 245 0.03 15.57 -26.79
C LEU A 245 -1.11 16.13 -27.67
N ARG A 246 -2.24 16.53 -27.08
CA ARG A 246 -3.36 17.18 -27.80
C ARG A 246 -2.94 18.53 -28.39
N GLU A 247 -2.17 19.32 -27.66
CA GLU A 247 -1.59 20.58 -28.20
C GLU A 247 -0.62 20.32 -29.35
N GLN A 248 0.06 19.16 -29.38
CA GLN A 248 0.92 18.73 -30.47
C GLN A 248 0.15 18.13 -31.65
N GLY A 249 -1.17 17.97 -31.53
CA GLY A 249 -2.05 17.51 -32.61
C GLY A 249 -2.26 16.00 -32.67
N THR A 250 -2.17 15.30 -31.52
CA THR A 250 -2.52 13.87 -31.44
C THR A 250 -3.97 13.64 -31.86
N THR A 251 -4.21 12.55 -32.59
CA THR A 251 -5.55 12.15 -33.09
C THR A 251 -6.05 10.85 -32.45
N SER A 252 -5.20 10.14 -31.67
CA SER A 252 -5.53 8.93 -30.95
C SER A 252 -4.56 8.74 -29.80
N LEU A 253 -4.93 7.98 -28.78
CA LEU A 253 -4.12 7.70 -27.61
C LEU A 253 -3.79 6.21 -27.53
N LEU A 254 -2.53 5.91 -27.22
CA LEU A 254 -2.03 4.57 -26.99
C LEU A 254 -1.40 4.50 -25.61
N PHE A 255 -2.06 3.80 -24.71
CA PHE A 255 -1.56 3.54 -23.36
C PHE A 255 -0.75 2.24 -23.31
N ASP A 256 0.44 2.27 -22.72
CA ASP A 256 1.23 1.08 -22.47
C ASP A 256 1.29 0.82 -20.97
N VAL A 257 0.54 -0.19 -20.50
CA VAL A 257 0.52 -0.64 -19.12
C VAL A 257 1.12 -2.05 -18.98
N ARG A 258 1.95 -2.47 -19.94
CA ARG A 258 2.75 -3.69 -19.80
C ARG A 258 3.72 -3.53 -18.63
N PHE A 259 3.85 -4.58 -17.80
CA PHE A 259 4.65 -4.60 -16.57
C PHE A 259 4.18 -3.62 -15.48
N ASN A 260 2.99 -3.08 -15.60
CA ASN A 260 2.43 -2.17 -14.61
C ASN A 260 1.76 -2.98 -13.48
N PRO A 261 2.25 -2.89 -12.22
CA PRO A 261 1.72 -3.67 -11.09
C PRO A 261 0.38 -3.16 -10.54
N GLY A 262 -0.16 -2.09 -11.11
CA GLY A 262 -1.31 -1.38 -10.56
C GLY A 262 -0.89 -0.24 -9.66
N GLY A 263 -1.63 0.00 -8.59
CA GLY A 263 -1.43 1.08 -7.63
C GLY A 263 -2.73 1.48 -6.95
N HIS A 264 -2.90 2.77 -6.69
CA HIS A 264 -4.02 3.30 -5.92
C HIS A 264 -5.31 3.39 -6.75
N LYS A 265 -6.42 3.06 -6.11
CA LYS A 265 -7.76 3.17 -6.70
C LYS A 265 -8.07 4.60 -7.15
N ASP A 266 -7.76 5.57 -6.30
CA ASP A 266 -8.12 6.97 -6.55
C ASP A 266 -7.41 7.53 -7.79
N GLU A 267 -6.15 7.18 -8.02
CA GLU A 267 -5.39 7.53 -9.23
C GLU A 267 -5.99 6.89 -10.50
N LEU A 268 -6.40 5.62 -10.39
CA LEU A 268 -7.11 4.93 -11.48
C LEU A 268 -8.43 5.61 -11.81
N VAL A 269 -9.25 5.89 -10.80
CA VAL A 269 -10.58 6.49 -10.96
C VAL A 269 -10.48 7.89 -11.54
N GLU A 270 -9.56 8.73 -11.07
CA GLU A 270 -9.34 10.08 -11.58
C GLU A 270 -8.92 10.07 -13.06
N LEU A 271 -8.02 9.16 -13.46
CA LEU A 271 -7.63 9.04 -14.87
C LEU A 271 -8.78 8.51 -15.73
N LEU A 272 -9.57 7.53 -15.23
CA LEU A 272 -10.73 7.00 -15.97
C LEU A 272 -11.85 8.03 -16.10
N ASP A 273 -12.10 8.87 -15.09
CA ASP A 273 -13.07 9.97 -15.16
C ASP A 273 -12.74 10.96 -16.29
N TYR A 274 -11.45 11.28 -16.42
CA TYR A 274 -10.98 12.13 -17.52
C TYR A 274 -11.11 11.49 -18.91
N LEU A 275 -11.06 10.15 -19.02
CA LEU A 275 -11.05 9.43 -20.31
C LEU A 275 -12.43 8.92 -20.74
N LEU A 276 -13.34 8.61 -19.81
CA LEU A 276 -14.58 7.89 -20.09
C LEU A 276 -15.82 8.78 -19.98
N PRO A 277 -16.86 8.53 -20.82
CA PRO A 277 -18.12 9.23 -20.69
C PRO A 277 -18.84 8.92 -19.38
N GLU A 278 -19.90 9.70 -19.08
CA GLU A 278 -20.73 9.51 -17.89
C GLU A 278 -21.14 8.05 -17.68
N GLY A 279 -20.83 7.52 -16.51
CA GLY A 279 -21.17 6.13 -16.14
C GLY A 279 -20.33 5.58 -14.99
N PRO A 280 -20.55 4.31 -14.61
CA PRO A 280 -19.77 3.65 -13.59
C PRO A 280 -18.33 3.38 -14.07
N LEU A 281 -17.33 3.79 -13.29
CA LEU A 281 -15.91 3.59 -13.61
C LEU A 281 -15.34 2.33 -12.99
N PHE A 282 -15.71 2.09 -11.74
CA PHE A 282 -15.06 1.10 -10.90
C PHE A 282 -15.99 0.65 -9.76
N ARG A 283 -15.94 -0.62 -9.40
CA ARG A 283 -16.74 -1.17 -8.30
C ARG A 283 -15.84 -1.85 -7.28
N SER A 284 -16.13 -1.65 -6.00
CA SER A 284 -15.48 -2.34 -4.91
C SER A 284 -16.52 -2.97 -3.98
N VAL A 285 -16.23 -4.19 -3.51
CA VAL A 285 -17.08 -4.92 -2.56
C VAL A 285 -16.21 -5.29 -1.37
N ASP A 286 -16.53 -4.78 -0.18
CA ASP A 286 -15.77 -5.03 1.03
C ASP A 286 -16.05 -6.45 1.61
N TYR A 287 -15.29 -6.82 2.65
CA TYR A 287 -15.44 -8.10 3.35
C TYR A 287 -16.79 -8.28 4.06
N LYS A 288 -17.61 -7.23 4.17
CA LYS A 288 -18.99 -7.27 4.71
C LYS A 288 -20.04 -7.37 3.62
N GLY A 289 -19.64 -7.27 2.34
CA GLY A 289 -20.51 -7.26 1.19
C GLY A 289 -21.11 -5.89 0.87
N ASN A 290 -20.57 -4.79 1.42
CA ASN A 290 -20.98 -3.45 1.01
C ASN A 290 -20.31 -3.14 -0.34
N GLU A 291 -21.12 -2.68 -1.28
CA GLU A 291 -20.66 -2.22 -2.61
C GLU A 291 -20.47 -0.71 -2.61
N ASP A 292 -19.37 -0.25 -3.20
CA ASP A 292 -19.09 1.15 -3.52
C ASP A 292 -18.78 1.26 -5.01
N ILE A 293 -19.35 2.28 -5.69
CA ILE A 293 -19.22 2.47 -7.13
C ILE A 293 -18.78 3.89 -7.40
N ASP A 294 -17.63 4.02 -8.06
CA ASP A 294 -17.14 5.29 -8.55
C ASP A 294 -17.75 5.58 -9.95
N TYR A 295 -18.06 6.83 -10.23
CA TYR A 295 -18.71 7.27 -11.46
C TYR A 295 -17.93 8.39 -12.12
N SER A 296 -17.93 8.40 -13.47
CA SER A 296 -17.49 9.55 -14.24
C SER A 296 -18.64 10.54 -14.47
N ASP A 297 -18.26 11.78 -14.72
CA ASP A 297 -19.14 12.82 -15.21
C ASP A 297 -19.29 12.80 -16.76
N ALA A 298 -19.91 13.82 -17.36
CA ALA A 298 -20.13 13.86 -18.80
C ALA A 298 -18.93 14.41 -19.59
N SER A 299 -17.84 14.81 -18.91
CA SER A 299 -16.66 15.39 -19.55
C SER A 299 -15.61 14.31 -19.82
N CYS A 300 -15.29 14.04 -21.08
CA CYS A 300 -14.28 13.03 -21.41
C CYS A 300 -13.47 13.42 -22.64
N VAL A 301 -12.39 12.70 -22.87
CA VAL A 301 -11.57 12.80 -24.08
C VAL A 301 -12.20 11.96 -25.20
N GLU A 302 -12.65 12.62 -26.24
CA GLU A 302 -13.23 11.97 -27.43
C GLU A 302 -12.16 11.64 -28.48
N LEU A 303 -11.22 10.73 -28.13
CA LEU A 303 -10.20 10.21 -29.04
C LEU A 303 -10.25 8.68 -29.07
N PRO A 304 -9.99 8.03 -30.22
CA PRO A 304 -9.77 6.58 -30.27
C PRO A 304 -8.61 6.18 -29.37
N MET A 305 -8.74 5.07 -28.64
CA MET A 305 -7.76 4.61 -27.66
C MET A 305 -7.35 3.17 -27.93
N ALA A 306 -6.12 2.82 -27.58
CA ALA A 306 -5.65 1.44 -27.47
C ALA A 306 -4.84 1.27 -26.18
N VAL A 307 -4.81 0.05 -25.66
CA VAL A 307 -4.07 -0.28 -24.42
C VAL A 307 -3.21 -1.51 -24.65
N LEU A 308 -1.92 -1.40 -24.39
CA LEU A 308 -0.99 -2.52 -24.36
C LEU A 308 -0.96 -3.14 -22.99
N VAL A 309 -1.17 -4.45 -22.90
CA VAL A 309 -1.13 -5.25 -21.69
C VAL A 309 -0.26 -6.48 -21.87
N ASN A 310 0.23 -7.06 -20.75
CA ASN A 310 0.93 -8.35 -20.76
C ASN A 310 0.68 -9.16 -19.47
N GLY A 311 1.34 -10.33 -19.38
CA GLY A 311 1.25 -11.23 -18.23
C GLY A 311 1.75 -10.64 -16.89
N ASP A 312 2.38 -9.47 -16.90
CA ASP A 312 2.81 -8.72 -15.71
C ASP A 312 2.03 -7.41 -15.52
N SER A 313 0.94 -7.22 -16.26
CA SER A 313 -0.06 -6.18 -15.98
C SER A 313 -1.06 -6.72 -14.96
N TYR A 314 -1.22 -6.05 -13.80
CA TYR A 314 -2.17 -6.52 -12.79
C TYR A 314 -2.83 -5.40 -12.00
N SER A 315 -3.93 -5.73 -11.28
CA SER A 315 -4.65 -4.81 -10.40
C SER A 315 -5.18 -3.57 -11.16
N ALA A 316 -4.88 -2.34 -10.71
CA ALA A 316 -5.36 -1.12 -11.36
C ALA A 316 -5.08 -1.07 -12.88
N ALA A 317 -3.95 -1.65 -13.34
CA ALA A 317 -3.64 -1.73 -14.77
C ALA A 317 -4.64 -2.59 -15.55
N GLU A 318 -5.13 -3.68 -14.95
CA GLU A 318 -6.17 -4.53 -15.54
C GLU A 318 -7.51 -3.82 -15.59
N PHE A 319 -7.90 -3.15 -14.49
CA PHE A 319 -9.15 -2.41 -14.42
C PHE A 319 -9.16 -1.19 -15.34
N PHE A 320 -8.01 -0.55 -15.54
CA PHE A 320 -7.83 0.51 -16.56
C PHE A 320 -8.13 -0.03 -17.96
N ALA A 321 -7.50 -1.13 -18.35
CA ALA A 321 -7.73 -1.74 -19.66
C ALA A 321 -9.17 -2.25 -19.80
N ALA A 322 -9.72 -2.89 -18.75
CA ALA A 322 -11.10 -3.37 -18.73
C ALA A 322 -12.12 -2.26 -18.92
N ALA A 323 -11.93 -1.12 -18.25
CA ALA A 323 -12.86 0.01 -18.37
C ALA A 323 -12.88 0.57 -19.79
N LEU A 324 -11.73 0.78 -20.40
CA LEU A 324 -11.66 1.24 -21.80
C LEU A 324 -12.26 0.23 -22.79
N GLN A 325 -12.05 -1.08 -22.56
CA GLN A 325 -12.62 -2.17 -23.36
C GLN A 325 -14.15 -2.25 -23.21
N GLU A 326 -14.67 -2.25 -21.98
CA GLU A 326 -16.12 -2.36 -21.71
C GLU A 326 -16.92 -1.14 -22.22
N TYR A 327 -16.32 0.04 -22.18
CA TYR A 327 -16.92 1.25 -22.80
C TYR A 327 -16.81 1.27 -24.33
N GLY A 328 -16.02 0.36 -24.93
CA GLY A 328 -15.80 0.30 -26.38
C GLY A 328 -15.02 1.49 -26.93
N VAL A 329 -14.31 2.23 -26.08
CA VAL A 329 -13.49 3.39 -26.47
C VAL A 329 -12.02 3.02 -26.67
N GLY A 330 -11.58 1.86 -26.14
CA GLY A 330 -10.21 1.38 -26.23
C GLY A 330 -10.12 -0.07 -26.69
N THR A 331 -9.17 -0.34 -27.61
CA THR A 331 -8.83 -1.70 -28.05
C THR A 331 -7.67 -2.23 -27.21
N VAL A 332 -7.84 -3.37 -26.56
CA VAL A 332 -6.80 -4.01 -25.74
C VAL A 332 -5.95 -4.93 -26.62
N VAL A 333 -4.63 -4.74 -26.58
CA VAL A 333 -3.64 -5.45 -27.40
C VAL A 333 -2.55 -6.05 -26.51
N GLY A 334 -2.11 -7.28 -26.80
CA GLY A 334 -1.03 -7.92 -26.07
C GLY A 334 -1.34 -9.33 -25.63
N THR A 335 -1.01 -9.68 -24.39
CA THR A 335 -1.25 -11.02 -23.82
C THR A 335 -2.14 -10.98 -22.59
N GLN A 336 -2.68 -12.16 -22.20
CA GLN A 336 -3.53 -12.32 -21.02
C GLN A 336 -2.87 -11.73 -19.76
N THR A 337 -3.63 -10.99 -18.95
CA THR A 337 -3.14 -10.39 -17.72
C THR A 337 -3.28 -11.31 -16.50
N VAL A 338 -2.83 -10.86 -15.32
CA VAL A 338 -2.67 -11.70 -14.10
C VAL A 338 -3.99 -12.13 -13.44
N GLY A 339 -5.01 -11.29 -13.45
CA GLY A 339 -6.26 -11.51 -12.72
C GLY A 339 -6.21 -11.19 -11.23
N LYS A 340 -5.59 -10.05 -10.86
CA LYS A 340 -5.62 -9.56 -9.47
C LYS A 340 -6.83 -8.66 -9.25
N ALA A 341 -7.85 -9.19 -8.58
CA ALA A 341 -9.08 -8.45 -8.25
C ALA A 341 -9.28 -8.20 -6.75
N ASN A 342 -8.31 -8.51 -5.91
CA ASN A 342 -8.36 -8.23 -4.48
C ASN A 342 -7.71 -6.86 -4.20
N TYR A 343 -8.33 -6.05 -3.32
CA TYR A 343 -7.67 -4.86 -2.80
C TYR A 343 -7.21 -5.06 -1.36
N GLN A 344 -6.05 -4.49 -1.06
CA GLN A 344 -5.44 -4.55 0.24
C GLN A 344 -5.62 -3.24 0.98
N GLN A 345 -5.79 -3.35 2.31
CA GLN A 345 -5.59 -2.25 3.23
C GLN A 345 -4.37 -2.56 4.11
N THR A 346 -3.54 -1.55 4.31
CA THR A 346 -2.34 -1.68 5.15
C THR A 346 -2.65 -1.21 6.57
N PHE A 347 -2.42 -2.09 7.53
CA PHE A 347 -2.63 -1.84 8.96
C PHE A 347 -1.28 -1.82 9.67
N VAL A 348 -0.90 -0.66 10.21
CA VAL A 348 0.33 -0.52 11.00
C VAL A 348 0.12 -1.13 12.39
N LEU A 349 1.05 -1.96 12.82
CA LEU A 349 1.06 -2.62 14.12
C LEU A 349 1.76 -1.77 15.18
N SER A 350 1.66 -2.19 16.45
CA SER A 350 2.15 -1.39 17.58
C SER A 350 3.68 -1.29 17.67
N ASP A 351 4.40 -2.19 17.00
CA ASP A 351 5.86 -2.22 16.91
C ASP A 351 6.41 -1.46 15.69
N GLY A 352 5.53 -0.88 14.87
CA GLY A 352 5.90 -0.15 13.66
C GLY A 352 5.94 -1.01 12.40
N SER A 353 5.75 -2.33 12.49
CA SER A 353 5.52 -3.19 11.34
C SER A 353 4.11 -3.01 10.77
N ALA A 354 3.79 -3.65 9.65
CA ALA A 354 2.47 -3.55 9.06
C ALA A 354 2.01 -4.86 8.41
N VAL A 355 0.70 -4.97 8.21
CA VAL A 355 0.09 -6.05 7.44
C VAL A 355 -0.77 -5.47 6.34
N ALA A 356 -0.47 -5.80 5.10
CA ALA A 356 -1.34 -5.57 3.96
C ALA A 356 -2.29 -6.76 3.83
N VAL A 357 -3.59 -6.51 4.02
CA VAL A 357 -4.63 -7.57 4.04
C VAL A 357 -5.63 -7.32 2.92
N SER A 358 -5.96 -8.35 2.16
CA SER A 358 -7.08 -8.30 1.21
C SER A 358 -8.39 -8.14 1.97
N THR A 359 -8.99 -6.96 1.88
CA THR A 359 -10.20 -6.58 2.61
C THR A 359 -11.43 -6.50 1.70
N GLY A 360 -11.29 -6.79 0.43
CA GLY A 360 -12.40 -6.84 -0.50
C GLY A 360 -11.98 -7.14 -1.93
N HIS A 361 -12.94 -7.09 -2.83
CA HIS A 361 -12.77 -7.39 -4.24
C HIS A 361 -13.15 -6.19 -5.11
N TYR A 362 -12.46 -6.07 -6.22
CA TYR A 362 -12.78 -5.14 -7.29
C TYR A 362 -13.55 -5.81 -8.41
N GLN A 363 -14.36 -5.02 -9.10
CA GLN A 363 -15.08 -5.39 -10.30
C GLN A 363 -14.95 -4.28 -11.34
N THR A 364 -15.08 -4.65 -12.60
CA THR A 364 -15.11 -3.72 -13.73
C THR A 364 -16.35 -2.82 -13.69
N PRO A 365 -16.45 -1.78 -14.53
CA PRO A 365 -17.64 -0.96 -14.63
C PRO A 365 -18.95 -1.75 -14.77
N HIS A 366 -18.93 -2.84 -15.53
CA HIS A 366 -20.11 -3.71 -15.72
C HIS A 366 -20.28 -4.79 -14.65
N GLY A 367 -19.47 -4.76 -13.56
CA GLY A 367 -19.58 -5.70 -12.43
C GLY A 367 -18.93 -7.05 -12.69
N VAL A 368 -18.01 -7.15 -13.63
CA VAL A 368 -17.28 -8.40 -13.91
C VAL A 368 -16.07 -8.52 -12.99
N THR A 369 -15.88 -9.70 -12.39
CA THR A 369 -14.67 -9.98 -11.61
C THR A 369 -13.53 -10.46 -12.53
N LEU A 370 -12.35 -9.92 -12.31
CA LEU A 370 -11.12 -10.34 -13.00
C LEU A 370 -10.34 -11.41 -12.22
N ALA A 371 -10.81 -11.80 -11.03
CA ALA A 371 -10.09 -12.69 -10.12
C ALA A 371 -9.70 -14.00 -10.77
N GLY A 372 -8.38 -14.25 -10.88
CA GLY A 372 -7.80 -15.48 -11.46
C GLY A 372 -7.98 -15.65 -12.96
N VAL A 373 -8.60 -14.69 -13.63
CA VAL A 373 -8.85 -14.71 -15.09
C VAL A 373 -8.06 -13.61 -15.80
N GLY A 374 -8.09 -12.38 -15.29
CA GLY A 374 -7.50 -11.20 -15.94
C GLY A 374 -8.29 -10.72 -17.14
N ILE A 375 -7.65 -9.88 -17.96
CA ILE A 375 -8.18 -9.32 -19.20
C ILE A 375 -7.69 -10.13 -20.37
N THR A 376 -8.62 -10.55 -21.23
CA THR A 376 -8.30 -11.12 -22.54
C THR A 376 -8.20 -9.98 -23.55
N PRO A 377 -7.06 -9.81 -24.23
CA PRO A 377 -6.89 -8.79 -25.26
C PRO A 377 -7.86 -9.00 -26.43
N ASP A 378 -8.35 -7.90 -27.01
CA ASP A 378 -9.12 -7.93 -28.27
C ASP A 378 -8.24 -8.39 -29.45
N ILE A 379 -6.95 -7.96 -29.41
CA ILE A 379 -5.94 -8.35 -30.38
C ILE A 379 -4.80 -9.06 -29.64
N PRO A 380 -4.81 -10.38 -29.56
CA PRO A 380 -3.74 -11.14 -28.93
C PRO A 380 -2.47 -11.12 -29.79
N VAL A 381 -1.34 -10.73 -29.20
CA VAL A 381 -0.02 -10.70 -29.84
C VAL A 381 1.01 -11.25 -28.85
N GLU A 382 1.42 -12.48 -29.10
CA GLU A 382 2.47 -13.14 -28.32
C GLU A 382 3.86 -12.66 -28.73
N VAL A 383 4.79 -12.63 -27.80
CA VAL A 383 6.22 -12.36 -28.02
C VAL A 383 7.05 -13.47 -27.35
N ASP A 384 8.25 -13.70 -27.86
CA ASP A 384 9.19 -14.63 -27.23
C ASP A 384 9.86 -14.01 -26.01
N ASP A 385 10.54 -14.84 -25.20
CA ASP A 385 11.14 -14.42 -23.93
C ASP A 385 12.23 -13.34 -24.13
N ASP A 386 13.01 -13.40 -25.21
CA ASP A 386 14.05 -12.43 -25.53
C ASP A 386 13.43 -11.05 -25.85
N THR A 387 12.40 -11.05 -26.67
CA THR A 387 11.62 -9.84 -26.98
C THR A 387 10.93 -9.27 -25.74
N TYR A 388 10.34 -10.14 -24.89
CA TYR A 388 9.73 -9.76 -23.62
C TYR A 388 10.71 -9.04 -22.69
N LEU A 389 11.93 -9.59 -22.53
CA LEU A 389 12.99 -8.96 -21.73
C LEU A 389 13.48 -7.63 -22.32
N LYS A 390 13.52 -7.52 -23.66
CA LYS A 390 13.87 -6.25 -24.33
C LYS A 390 12.81 -5.18 -24.14
N ILE A 391 11.50 -5.55 -24.17
CA ILE A 391 10.41 -4.62 -23.84
C ILE A 391 10.54 -4.17 -22.39
N TYR A 392 10.74 -5.11 -21.46
CA TYR A 392 10.90 -4.82 -20.03
C TYR A 392 12.05 -3.84 -19.76
N SER A 393 13.19 -4.04 -20.41
CA SER A 393 14.38 -3.19 -20.24
C SER A 393 14.39 -1.92 -21.11
N ASN A 394 13.30 -1.64 -21.84
CA ASN A 394 13.22 -0.56 -22.84
C ASN A 394 14.35 -0.59 -23.90
N ALA A 395 14.82 -1.79 -24.22
CA ALA A 395 15.90 -2.01 -25.20
C ALA A 395 15.41 -2.40 -26.59
N LEU A 396 14.09 -2.62 -26.74
CA LEU A 396 13.49 -2.96 -28.03
C LEU A 396 13.18 -1.67 -28.81
N GLU A 397 13.61 -1.62 -30.09
CA GLU A 397 13.22 -0.55 -30.98
C GLU A 397 11.70 -0.61 -31.25
N LYS A 398 11.02 0.55 -31.21
CA LYS A 398 9.58 0.60 -31.37
C LYS A 398 9.06 0.00 -32.68
N SER A 399 9.84 0.08 -33.75
CA SER A 399 9.52 -0.53 -35.03
C SER A 399 9.58 -2.06 -35.00
N GLU A 400 10.25 -2.66 -34.03
CA GLU A 400 10.39 -4.10 -33.84
C GLU A 400 9.39 -4.65 -32.80
N ASP A 401 8.70 -3.77 -32.04
CA ASP A 401 7.68 -4.14 -31.07
C ASP A 401 6.36 -4.50 -31.77
N ALA A 402 6.13 -5.79 -32.00
CA ALA A 402 4.95 -6.29 -32.70
C ALA A 402 3.64 -5.93 -32.00
N GLN A 403 3.62 -5.88 -30.65
CA GLN A 403 2.44 -5.48 -29.86
C GLN A 403 2.15 -3.99 -30.07
N LEU A 404 3.16 -3.14 -30.00
CA LEU A 404 3.06 -1.71 -30.26
C LEU A 404 2.58 -1.43 -31.70
N GLN A 405 3.16 -2.12 -32.69
CA GLN A 405 2.75 -1.96 -34.09
C GLN A 405 1.31 -2.41 -34.34
N ALA A 406 0.85 -3.49 -33.69
CA ALA A 406 -0.55 -3.95 -33.77
C ALA A 406 -1.53 -2.92 -33.17
N ALA A 407 -1.16 -2.29 -32.03
CA ALA A 407 -1.96 -1.26 -31.39
C ALA A 407 -2.04 0.03 -32.24
N ILE A 408 -0.92 0.47 -32.87
CA ILE A 408 -0.92 1.58 -33.82
C ILE A 408 -1.81 1.27 -35.02
N ALA A 409 -1.74 0.05 -35.55
CA ALA A 409 -2.57 -0.37 -36.68
C ALA A 409 -4.08 -0.34 -36.35
N ALA A 410 -4.46 -0.78 -35.13
CA ALA A 410 -5.84 -0.72 -34.66
C ALA A 410 -6.37 0.73 -34.59
N LEU A 411 -5.53 1.68 -34.18
CA LEU A 411 -5.90 3.10 -34.08
C LEU A 411 -5.99 3.78 -35.45
N THR A 412 -5.17 3.38 -36.43
CA THR A 412 -5.03 4.08 -37.72
C THR A 412 -5.92 3.50 -38.82
N GLN A 413 -6.33 2.24 -38.73
CA GLN A 413 -7.14 1.57 -39.77
C GLN A 413 -8.65 1.65 -39.49
N GLY A 414 -9.07 2.21 -38.36
CA GLY A 414 -10.47 2.18 -37.91
C GLY A 414 -10.86 0.77 -37.51
N ASN A 415 -11.51 0.62 -36.37
CA ASN A 415 -12.06 -0.69 -35.95
C ASN A 415 -13.03 -1.17 -37.05
N PRO A 416 -12.94 -2.43 -37.57
CA PRO A 416 -13.83 -2.91 -38.66
C PRO A 416 -15.30 -3.01 -38.25
#